data_33f4ffdabbef9480f599b29299592b9b
#
_entry.id   33f4ffdabbef9480f599b29299592b9b
#
_cell.length_a   1.000
_cell.length_b   1.000
_cell.length_c   1.000
_cell.angle_alpha   90.00
_cell.angle_beta   90.00
_cell.angle_gamma   90.00
#
_symmetry.space_group_name_H-M   'P 1'
#
loop_
_entity.id
_entity.type
_entity.pdbx_description
1 polymer ?
#
loop_
_entity_poly.entity_id
_entity_poly.type
_entity_poly.pdbx_seq_one_letter_code
_entity_poly.pdbx_strand_id
1 'polypeptide(L)'
;NLMKRFPSFLCFLMAAAISASLTGCGGSPGAGSSAQGQSADPPAQSAQPEAGTPAADPSGAPDHNVPGEGPAGAVPEGEPSTLSGGSEQGQNVPNSPEDKPAHVGESGESSYDFSRPAPESPAVDNTYFEDAAFVGDSRTDGFLLYSGIGTGTNLTSNGLSIFKLAEKKAITIDGTAYTLLEALELGEYGKVYLSLGVNELGYYNDEGFYQAYCDAIDAIRACQPDAVIYIQGLIPLNESVVAASGGPSYLTNEHLRVYNGLMQKAAEEKQVVFLDLYSEFANENGELPEEASKDGVHLKSDYCKQWLEYLKVHTVDFETLYPEGTET
;
A
#
# COMPACT_ATOMS: atom_id res chain seq x y z
N ASN A 1 -12.22 -6.29 -41.89
CA ASN A 1 -13.64 -5.94 -42.03
C ASN A 1 -14.42 -6.41 -40.81
N LEU A 2 -14.98 -5.48 -40.16
CA LEU A 2 -16.12 -5.44 -39.25
C LEU A 2 -15.80 -5.29 -37.78
N MET A 3 -15.61 -4.02 -37.42
CA MET A 3 -15.79 -3.53 -36.05
C MET A 3 -17.18 -3.91 -35.53
N LYS A 4 -17.23 -4.59 -34.39
CA LYS A 4 -18.45 -4.67 -33.56
C LYS A 4 -18.26 -3.84 -32.36
N ARG A 5 -18.79 -2.62 -32.39
CA ARG A 5 -19.02 -1.74 -31.26
C ARG A 5 -20.18 -2.30 -30.42
N PHE A 6 -19.99 -2.52 -29.13
CA PHE A 6 -21.07 -2.73 -28.17
C PHE A 6 -21.53 -1.38 -27.62
N PRO A 7 -22.84 -1.18 -27.43
CA PRO A 7 -23.35 0.11 -27.00
C PRO A 7 -23.31 0.29 -25.48
N SER A 8 -22.83 1.46 -25.07
CA SER A 8 -22.97 2.00 -23.72
C SER A 8 -24.43 2.06 -23.29
N PHE A 9 -24.77 1.45 -22.17
CA PHE A 9 -26.06 1.64 -21.49
C PHE A 9 -26.04 2.99 -20.77
N LEU A 10 -26.76 3.93 -21.37
CA LEU A 10 -27.04 5.24 -20.82
C LEU A 10 -28.21 5.12 -19.84
N CYS A 11 -27.95 5.22 -18.54
CA CYS A 11 -28.99 5.30 -17.52
C CYS A 11 -29.37 6.79 -17.32
N PHE A 12 -30.50 7.19 -17.91
CA PHE A 12 -31.14 8.48 -17.66
C PHE A 12 -31.79 8.48 -16.28
N LEU A 13 -31.34 9.33 -15.38
CA LEU A 13 -32.07 9.70 -14.17
C LEU A 13 -32.70 11.08 -14.37
N MET A 14 -34.03 11.08 -14.36
CA MET A 14 -34.89 12.27 -14.39
C MET A 14 -34.75 13.03 -13.06
N ALA A 15 -34.29 14.27 -13.13
CA ALA A 15 -34.44 15.23 -12.05
C ALA A 15 -35.80 15.93 -12.17
N ALA A 16 -36.67 15.71 -11.21
CA ALA A 16 -37.92 16.46 -11.06
C ALA A 16 -37.65 17.73 -10.25
N ALA A 17 -37.78 18.88 -10.91
CA ALA A 17 -37.78 20.17 -10.27
C ALA A 17 -39.17 20.46 -9.64
N ILE A 18 -39.19 20.74 -8.35
CA ILE A 18 -40.36 21.32 -7.67
C ILE A 18 -40.03 22.77 -7.30
N SER A 19 -40.60 23.69 -8.03
CA SER A 19 -40.65 25.11 -7.71
C SER A 19 -41.77 25.36 -6.70
N ALA A 20 -41.47 26.00 -5.57
CA ALA A 20 -42.47 26.60 -4.71
C ALA A 20 -42.09 28.06 -4.44
N SER A 21 -42.84 28.94 -5.09
CA SER A 21 -42.87 30.38 -4.85
C SER A 21 -43.70 30.66 -3.61
N LEU A 22 -43.24 31.51 -2.71
CA LEU A 22 -44.12 32.25 -1.79
C LEU A 22 -43.59 33.66 -1.54
N THR A 23 -44.37 34.61 -1.98
CA THR A 23 -44.37 36.06 -1.84
C THR A 23 -44.73 36.48 -0.42
N GLY A 24 -44.17 37.58 0.05
CA GLY A 24 -44.73 38.38 1.15
C GLY A 24 -43.82 39.45 1.73
N CYS A 25 -43.92 40.64 1.23
CA CYS A 25 -44.06 42.00 1.83
C CYS A 25 -43.55 42.16 3.29
N GLY A 26 -42.77 43.17 3.66
CA GLY A 26 -42.78 44.57 3.42
C GLY A 26 -42.13 45.26 4.65
N GLY A 27 -41.53 46.45 4.45
CA GLY A 27 -41.30 47.41 5.53
C GLY A 27 -39.87 47.90 5.75
N SER A 28 -39.46 48.97 5.08
CA SER A 28 -38.47 49.97 5.52
C SER A 28 -39.26 51.21 6.06
N PRO A 29 -38.64 52.25 6.65
CA PRO A 29 -37.24 52.64 6.86
C PRO A 29 -36.95 53.32 8.22
N GLY A 30 -35.67 53.64 8.49
CA GLY A 30 -35.33 54.58 9.57
C GLY A 30 -33.85 54.91 9.63
N ALA A 31 -33.55 56.13 9.28
CA ALA A 31 -32.22 56.74 9.18
C ALA A 31 -31.66 57.20 10.54
N GLY A 32 -30.34 57.44 10.59
CA GLY A 32 -29.65 58.24 11.62
C GLY A 32 -28.24 57.74 11.89
N SER A 33 -27.27 58.28 11.23
CA SER A 33 -26.33 59.38 11.51
C SER A 33 -25.22 59.08 12.55
N SER A 34 -23.99 59.07 12.01
CA SER A 34 -22.70 59.67 12.45
C SER A 34 -22.16 59.40 13.88
N ALA A 35 -20.91 58.95 13.97
CA ALA A 35 -19.70 59.71 14.28
C ALA A 35 -18.53 58.80 14.75
N GLN A 36 -17.43 59.01 14.13
CA GLN A 36 -16.00 59.07 14.52
C GLN A 36 -15.58 58.64 15.94
N GLY A 37 -14.41 57.91 15.94
CA GLY A 37 -13.49 57.96 17.08
C GLY A 37 -12.53 56.80 17.19
N GLN A 38 -11.36 56.94 16.59
CA GLN A 38 -9.98 56.63 17.02
C GLN A 38 -9.66 55.38 17.89
N SER A 39 -8.78 54.58 17.34
CA SER A 39 -7.48 54.01 17.83
C SER A 39 -7.36 53.53 19.27
N ALA A 40 -6.91 52.27 19.34
CA ALA A 40 -5.70 51.81 20.10
C ALA A 40 -5.56 50.28 20.05
N ASP A 41 -4.47 49.78 19.47
CA ASP A 41 -3.79 48.50 19.80
C ASP A 41 -2.99 48.70 21.09
N PRO A 42 -2.37 47.68 21.70
CA PRO A 42 -2.50 46.24 21.87
C PRO A 42 -2.56 45.82 23.38
N PRO A 43 -2.25 44.62 23.87
CA PRO A 43 -1.23 43.64 23.51
C PRO A 43 -1.67 42.16 23.58
N ALA A 44 -0.84 41.33 22.93
CA ALA A 44 -0.80 39.90 23.03
C ALA A 44 -0.71 39.33 24.46
N GLN A 45 -1.52 38.32 24.75
CA GLN A 45 -1.25 37.35 25.81
C GLN A 45 -1.47 35.94 25.25
N SER A 46 -0.34 35.21 25.31
CA SER A 46 -0.21 33.78 25.14
C SER A 46 -1.17 33.00 26.04
N ALA A 47 -2.00 32.15 25.48
CA ALA A 47 -2.65 31.06 26.21
C ALA A 47 -2.22 29.74 25.59
N GLN A 48 -1.44 28.97 26.36
CA GLN A 48 -1.20 27.55 26.14
C GLN A 48 -2.52 26.81 26.32
N PRO A 49 -2.82 25.82 25.47
CA PRO A 49 -3.83 24.83 25.83
C PRO A 49 -3.17 23.71 26.66
N GLU A 50 -3.78 23.47 27.78
CA GLU A 50 -3.47 22.38 28.70
C GLU A 50 -3.67 21.02 28.05
N ALA A 51 -2.78 20.08 28.43
CA ALA A 51 -2.80 18.69 28.08
C ALA A 51 -4.09 18.02 28.57
N GLY A 52 -4.95 17.62 27.64
CA GLY A 52 -6.07 16.72 27.89
C GLY A 52 -5.60 15.28 27.85
N THR A 53 -5.67 14.61 28.98
CA THR A 53 -5.46 13.19 29.17
C THR A 53 -6.45 12.38 28.34
N PRO A 54 -6.05 11.38 27.52
CA PRO A 54 -7.02 10.48 26.91
C PRO A 54 -7.49 9.45 27.94
N ALA A 55 -8.81 9.35 28.08
CA ALA A 55 -9.49 8.34 28.85
C ALA A 55 -9.25 6.94 28.25
N ALA A 56 -8.90 6.00 29.13
CA ALA A 56 -8.80 4.58 28.85
C ALA A 56 -10.19 4.01 28.52
N ASP A 57 -10.28 3.28 27.43
CA ASP A 57 -11.40 2.43 27.09
C ASP A 57 -11.10 1.00 27.54
N PRO A 58 -11.94 0.39 28.42
CA PRO A 58 -11.74 -0.98 28.86
C PRO A 58 -12.64 -1.92 28.05
N SER A 59 -12.10 -2.67 27.12
CA SER A 59 -12.79 -3.85 26.60
C SER A 59 -11.82 -5.02 26.45
N GLY A 60 -11.87 -5.84 27.42
CA GLY A 60 -12.10 -7.26 27.51
C GLY A 60 -11.29 -8.14 26.56
N ALA A 61 -10.14 -8.63 27.02
CA ALA A 61 -9.55 -9.85 26.50
C ALA A 61 -10.17 -11.04 27.26
N PRO A 62 -10.44 -12.18 26.59
CA PRO A 62 -10.75 -13.40 27.30
C PRO A 62 -9.47 -14.15 27.67
N ASP A 63 -9.37 -14.47 28.95
CA ASP A 63 -8.49 -15.44 29.55
C ASP A 63 -8.49 -16.78 28.81
N HIS A 64 -7.33 -17.30 28.46
CA HIS A 64 -7.13 -18.72 28.27
C HIS A 64 -6.02 -19.24 29.19
N ASN A 65 -6.52 -19.89 30.20
CA ASN A 65 -5.90 -20.72 31.20
C ASN A 65 -5.02 -21.80 30.57
N VAL A 66 -3.79 -21.91 31.06
CA VAL A 66 -2.89 -23.05 30.82
C VAL A 66 -2.96 -23.96 32.06
N PRO A 67 -3.00 -25.27 31.90
CA PRO A 67 -2.19 -26.07 32.78
C PRO A 67 -1.39 -27.18 32.09
N GLY A 68 -0.16 -27.34 32.50
CA GLY A 68 0.37 -28.56 33.07
C GLY A 68 1.32 -29.39 32.21
N GLU A 69 2.59 -29.31 32.55
CA GLU A 69 3.64 -30.30 32.72
C GLU A 69 3.62 -31.67 31.99
N GLY A 70 4.67 -31.91 31.26
CA GLY A 70 5.70 -32.89 31.04
C GLY A 70 5.34 -34.41 31.05
N PRO A 71 6.22 -35.36 30.78
CA PRO A 71 7.68 -35.32 30.76
C PRO A 71 8.37 -36.02 29.57
N ALA A 72 9.69 -36.01 29.61
CA ALA A 72 10.72 -36.53 28.74
C ALA A 72 10.56 -37.97 28.22
N GLY A 73 11.13 -38.23 27.01
CA GLY A 73 11.37 -39.59 26.48
C GLY A 73 12.29 -39.59 25.27
N ALA A 74 13.57 -39.81 25.55
CA ALA A 74 14.59 -40.61 24.87
C ALA A 74 14.67 -40.69 23.32
N VAL A 75 15.86 -40.36 22.85
CA VAL A 75 16.49 -40.70 21.55
C VAL A 75 16.67 -42.21 21.41
N PRO A 76 16.78 -42.80 20.19
CA PRO A 76 18.06 -43.40 19.87
C PRO A 76 18.65 -43.01 18.51
N GLU A 77 19.96 -42.93 18.53
CA GLU A 77 20.90 -42.86 17.43
C GLU A 77 20.84 -44.10 16.52
N GLY A 78 21.27 -43.92 15.28
CA GLY A 78 21.56 -45.00 14.35
C GLY A 78 22.17 -44.53 13.06
N GLU A 79 23.48 -44.44 13.03
CA GLU A 79 24.34 -44.37 11.84
C GLU A 79 24.57 -45.76 11.22
N PRO A 80 25.45 -45.89 10.16
CA PRO A 80 25.23 -45.64 8.73
C PRO A 80 25.50 -46.96 7.93
N SER A 81 25.21 -46.94 6.63
CA SER A 81 25.77 -48.00 5.75
C SER A 81 26.08 -47.48 4.36
N THR A 82 27.34 -47.50 4.08
CA THR A 82 28.03 -47.39 2.79
C THR A 82 27.84 -48.65 1.94
N LEU A 83 27.97 -48.49 0.62
CA LEU A 83 28.69 -49.29 -0.40
C LEU A 83 28.08 -48.96 -1.78
N SER A 84 28.78 -48.33 -2.67
CA SER A 84 29.87 -48.77 -3.58
C SER A 84 29.39 -49.43 -4.88
N GLY A 85 29.73 -48.81 -5.97
CA GLY A 85 30.35 -49.49 -7.12
C GLY A 85 29.55 -49.65 -8.40
N GLY A 86 30.12 -49.19 -9.49
CA GLY A 86 29.97 -49.82 -10.78
C GLY A 86 29.83 -48.94 -12.01
N SER A 87 30.94 -48.66 -12.63
CA SER A 87 31.16 -48.10 -13.98
C SER A 87 30.66 -49.03 -15.12
N GLU A 88 30.37 -48.45 -16.27
CA GLU A 88 31.00 -48.64 -17.60
C GLU A 88 30.10 -48.09 -18.73
N GLN A 89 30.60 -47.17 -19.46
CA GLN A 89 31.13 -47.08 -20.84
C GLN A 89 30.25 -47.61 -21.99
N GLY A 90 30.09 -46.77 -23.03
CA GLY A 90 30.15 -47.21 -24.40
C GLY A 90 29.24 -46.53 -25.38
N GLN A 91 29.74 -45.48 -26.08
CA GLN A 91 29.80 -45.24 -27.53
C GLN A 91 28.52 -45.53 -28.41
N ASN A 92 28.04 -44.74 -29.28
CA ASN A 92 28.56 -44.00 -30.42
C ASN A 92 27.39 -43.46 -31.30
N VAL A 93 27.59 -42.33 -31.93
CA VAL A 93 26.76 -41.61 -32.95
C VAL A 93 26.76 -42.43 -34.28
N PRO A 94 25.81 -42.21 -35.28
CA PRO A 94 25.66 -40.96 -35.98
C PRO A 94 24.28 -40.59 -36.66
N ASN A 95 24.16 -39.29 -36.89
CA ASN A 95 23.56 -38.57 -38.02
C ASN A 95 22.08 -38.70 -38.45
N SER A 96 21.37 -37.65 -38.24
CA SER A 96 20.61 -36.71 -39.16
C SER A 96 19.66 -37.30 -40.23
N PRO A 97 18.50 -36.69 -40.51
CA PRO A 97 18.41 -35.34 -41.05
C PRO A 97 17.29 -34.43 -40.46
N GLU A 98 17.45 -33.17 -40.76
CA GLU A 98 16.62 -32.01 -40.59
C GLU A 98 15.10 -32.26 -40.63
N ASP A 99 14.41 -31.93 -39.49
CA ASP A 99 13.02 -31.49 -39.50
C ASP A 99 12.93 -30.13 -38.82
N LYS A 100 12.49 -29.15 -39.62
CA LYS A 100 12.13 -27.82 -39.15
C LYS A 100 11.11 -27.97 -38.05
N PRO A 101 11.31 -27.32 -36.89
CA PRO A 101 10.21 -27.20 -35.93
C PRO A 101 9.17 -26.25 -36.48
N ALA A 102 7.94 -26.74 -36.58
CA ALA A 102 6.75 -25.94 -36.76
C ALA A 102 6.74 -24.86 -35.68
N HIS A 103 6.47 -23.62 -36.10
CA HIS A 103 6.11 -22.53 -35.18
C HIS A 103 4.89 -22.97 -34.36
N VAL A 104 5.14 -23.46 -33.16
CA VAL A 104 4.16 -23.48 -32.08
C VAL A 104 4.09 -22.04 -31.62
N GLY A 105 2.93 -21.43 -31.79
CA GLY A 105 2.69 -20.06 -31.26
C GLY A 105 3.03 -20.04 -29.80
N GLU A 106 3.97 -19.17 -29.40
CA GLU A 106 4.22 -18.83 -28.04
C GLU A 106 2.92 -18.21 -27.52
N SER A 107 2.24 -18.92 -26.63
CA SER A 107 1.29 -18.31 -25.69
C SER A 107 2.10 -17.25 -24.92
N GLY A 108 1.66 -15.98 -24.99
CA GLY A 108 2.37 -14.86 -24.40
C GLY A 108 2.44 -14.96 -22.88
N GLU A 109 3.42 -15.69 -22.38
CA GLU A 109 3.81 -15.61 -20.98
C GLU A 109 4.55 -14.29 -20.77
N SER A 110 4.21 -13.58 -19.69
CA SER A 110 4.93 -12.37 -19.28
C SER A 110 6.41 -12.70 -19.10
N SER A 111 7.29 -11.86 -19.66
CA SER A 111 8.72 -11.95 -19.42
C SER A 111 9.14 -11.31 -18.10
N TYR A 112 8.21 -10.67 -17.37
CA TYR A 112 8.48 -10.00 -16.10
C TYR A 112 8.61 -11.03 -14.97
N ASP A 113 9.67 -10.89 -14.16
CA ASP A 113 9.94 -11.79 -13.03
C ASP A 113 9.28 -11.24 -11.74
N PHE A 114 8.05 -11.65 -11.48
CA PHE A 114 7.28 -11.25 -10.30
C PHE A 114 7.85 -11.77 -8.97
N SER A 115 8.79 -12.72 -9.00
CA SER A 115 9.43 -13.25 -7.80
C SER A 115 10.46 -12.29 -7.18
N ARG A 116 10.79 -11.21 -7.89
CA ARG A 116 11.80 -10.22 -7.50
C ARG A 116 11.19 -8.83 -7.40
N PRO A 117 11.81 -7.95 -6.58
CA PRO A 117 11.49 -6.53 -6.63
C PRO A 117 11.68 -5.95 -8.04
N ALA A 118 10.91 -4.92 -8.37
CA ALA A 118 11.06 -4.21 -9.63
C ALA A 118 12.51 -3.75 -9.83
N PRO A 119 13.10 -4.01 -10.99
CA PRO A 119 14.44 -3.50 -11.30
C PRO A 119 14.38 -1.98 -11.54
N GLU A 120 15.54 -1.32 -11.48
CA GLU A 120 15.65 0.07 -11.92
C GLU A 120 15.22 0.23 -13.37
N SER A 121 14.45 1.28 -13.64
CA SER A 121 13.97 1.71 -14.94
C SER A 121 14.50 3.10 -15.29
N PRO A 122 14.40 3.56 -16.55
CA PRO A 122 14.61 4.96 -16.86
C PRO A 122 13.76 5.88 -16.01
N ALA A 123 14.35 6.95 -15.48
CA ALA A 123 13.65 7.86 -14.58
C ALA A 123 12.48 8.56 -15.29
N VAL A 124 11.35 8.61 -14.60
CA VAL A 124 10.17 9.38 -15.00
C VAL A 124 10.07 10.69 -14.20
N ASP A 125 9.27 11.63 -14.66
CA ASP A 125 8.94 12.82 -13.92
C ASP A 125 7.61 12.66 -13.13
N ASN A 126 7.20 13.70 -12.39
CA ASN A 126 6.00 13.62 -11.54
C ASN A 126 4.70 13.41 -12.34
N THR A 127 4.66 13.73 -13.64
CA THR A 127 3.46 13.53 -14.46
C THR A 127 3.10 12.07 -14.64
N TYR A 128 4.09 11.17 -14.50
CA TYR A 128 3.85 9.73 -14.48
C TYR A 128 2.82 9.29 -13.42
N PHE A 129 2.71 10.04 -12.33
CA PHE A 129 1.83 9.72 -11.20
C PHE A 129 0.46 10.41 -11.27
N GLU A 130 0.13 11.16 -12.34
CA GLU A 130 -1.15 11.87 -12.45
C GLU A 130 -2.37 10.95 -12.40
N ASP A 131 -2.26 9.74 -12.96
CA ASP A 131 -3.27 8.69 -12.96
C ASP A 131 -3.07 7.65 -11.85
N ALA A 132 -2.26 7.94 -10.84
CA ALA A 132 -2.00 7.03 -9.74
C ALA A 132 -2.93 7.26 -8.54
N ALA A 133 -3.40 6.15 -7.93
CA ALA A 133 -3.98 6.15 -6.59
C ALA A 133 -2.92 5.70 -5.57
N PHE A 134 -2.74 6.48 -4.51
CA PHE A 134 -1.87 6.13 -3.39
C PHE A 134 -2.71 5.68 -2.20
N VAL A 135 -2.63 4.39 -1.92
CA VAL A 135 -3.36 3.69 -0.86
C VAL A 135 -2.42 3.39 0.28
N GLY A 136 -2.74 3.88 1.47
CA GLY A 136 -1.85 3.66 2.60
C GLY A 136 -2.34 4.25 3.92
N ASP A 137 -1.46 4.19 4.89
CA ASP A 137 -1.65 4.75 6.22
C ASP A 137 -0.98 6.14 6.39
N SER A 138 -0.68 6.52 7.63
CA SER A 138 -0.03 7.80 7.96
C SER A 138 1.34 8.00 7.31
N ARG A 139 2.07 6.91 6.99
CA ARG A 139 3.36 7.01 6.31
C ARG A 139 3.19 7.45 4.86
N THR A 140 2.21 6.89 4.16
CA THR A 140 1.87 7.28 2.78
C THR A 140 1.28 8.68 2.73
N ASP A 141 0.46 9.08 3.70
CA ASP A 141 -0.04 10.45 3.82
C ASP A 141 1.13 11.44 3.98
N GLY A 142 2.09 11.14 4.86
CA GLY A 142 3.31 11.92 5.02
C GLY A 142 4.15 11.98 3.74
N PHE A 143 4.26 10.87 2.99
CA PHE A 143 4.91 10.86 1.68
C PHE A 143 4.25 11.85 0.72
N LEU A 144 2.93 11.80 0.56
CA LEU A 144 2.20 12.70 -0.34
C LEU A 144 2.34 14.17 0.05
N LEU A 145 2.39 14.47 1.36
CA LEU A 145 2.53 15.83 1.87
C LEU A 145 3.94 16.41 1.69
N TYR A 146 4.99 15.57 1.84
CA TYR A 146 6.36 16.08 2.01
C TYR A 146 7.34 15.68 0.90
N SER A 147 7.00 14.76 0.00
CA SER A 147 7.88 14.32 -1.08
C SER A 147 8.03 15.33 -2.21
N GLY A 148 7.04 16.23 -2.37
CA GLY A 148 6.98 17.15 -3.50
C GLY A 148 6.41 16.50 -4.78
N ILE A 149 5.75 15.34 -4.67
CA ILE A 149 5.12 14.67 -5.81
C ILE A 149 4.08 15.57 -6.49
N GLY A 150 3.23 16.25 -5.71
CA GLY A 150 2.29 17.28 -6.18
C GLY A 150 1.15 16.78 -7.08
N THR A 151 1.02 15.48 -7.28
CA THR A 151 0.03 14.84 -8.15
C THR A 151 -0.36 13.46 -7.63
N GLY A 152 -1.34 12.81 -8.28
CA GLY A 152 -1.90 11.53 -7.83
C GLY A 152 -3.04 11.70 -6.83
N THR A 153 -3.86 10.66 -6.68
CA THR A 153 -5.02 10.65 -5.78
C THR A 153 -4.62 10.10 -4.41
N ASN A 154 -4.89 10.89 -3.37
CA ASN A 154 -4.67 10.49 -1.98
C ASN A 154 -5.84 9.65 -1.46
N LEU A 155 -5.64 8.35 -1.29
CA LEU A 155 -6.57 7.41 -0.66
C LEU A 155 -5.96 6.83 0.63
N THR A 156 -5.45 7.70 1.49
CA THR A 156 -4.82 7.33 2.75
C THR A 156 -5.72 7.62 3.95
N SER A 157 -5.47 6.92 5.04
CA SER A 157 -6.06 7.23 6.34
C SER A 157 -5.12 6.80 7.47
N ASN A 158 -4.96 7.65 8.49
CA ASN A 158 -4.15 7.34 9.65
C ASN A 158 -4.67 6.06 10.34
N GLY A 159 -3.76 5.09 10.57
CA GLY A 159 -4.11 3.81 11.15
C GLY A 159 -4.99 2.94 10.24
N LEU A 160 -4.98 3.17 8.94
CA LEU A 160 -5.62 2.26 7.98
C LEU A 160 -4.93 0.90 8.06
N SER A 161 -5.75 -0.15 8.09
CA SER A 161 -5.31 -1.53 8.21
C SER A 161 -5.71 -2.32 6.98
N ILE A 162 -4.82 -3.23 6.55
CA ILE A 162 -5.08 -4.16 5.44
C ILE A 162 -6.35 -5.00 5.67
N PHE A 163 -6.70 -5.27 6.94
CA PHE A 163 -7.89 -6.04 7.31
C PHE A 163 -9.21 -5.27 7.20
N LYS A 164 -9.19 -3.96 6.89
CA LYS A 164 -10.36 -3.08 7.00
C LYS A 164 -10.71 -2.32 5.73
N LEU A 165 -10.15 -2.72 4.59
CA LEU A 165 -10.28 -1.99 3.32
C LEU A 165 -11.72 -1.95 2.79
N ALA A 166 -12.51 -3.01 3.03
CA ALA A 166 -13.91 -3.11 2.60
C ALA A 166 -14.92 -2.75 3.71
N GLU A 167 -14.45 -2.60 4.97
CA GLU A 167 -15.37 -2.46 6.11
C GLU A 167 -15.38 -1.05 6.68
N LYS A 168 -14.18 -0.47 6.86
CA LYS A 168 -14.02 0.82 7.52
C LYS A 168 -14.15 1.96 6.53
N LYS A 169 -15.12 2.85 6.74
CA LYS A 169 -15.28 4.10 5.99
C LYS A 169 -14.23 5.12 6.44
N ALA A 170 -12.99 4.90 6.01
CA ALA A 170 -11.81 5.65 6.45
C ALA A 170 -11.41 6.77 5.48
N ILE A 171 -11.90 6.74 4.23
CA ILE A 171 -11.55 7.70 3.19
C ILE A 171 -12.67 8.74 3.07
N THR A 172 -12.33 10.02 3.13
CA THR A 172 -13.31 11.11 2.99
C THR A 172 -13.05 11.86 1.69
N ILE A 173 -14.05 11.89 0.81
CA ILE A 173 -14.02 12.64 -0.46
C ILE A 173 -15.23 13.56 -0.47
N ASP A 174 -15.00 14.86 -0.65
CA ASP A 174 -16.06 15.89 -0.68
C ASP A 174 -17.04 15.80 0.50
N GLY A 175 -16.52 15.48 1.69
CA GLY A 175 -17.30 15.37 2.92
C GLY A 175 -18.09 14.07 3.08
N THR A 176 -17.99 13.14 2.12
CA THR A 176 -18.61 11.82 2.19
C THR A 176 -17.56 10.77 2.57
N ALA A 177 -17.90 9.89 3.51
CA ALA A 177 -17.01 8.83 3.96
C ALA A 177 -17.24 7.53 3.16
N TYR A 178 -16.16 6.96 2.66
CA TYR A 178 -16.11 5.73 1.86
C TYR A 178 -15.19 4.71 2.52
N THR A 179 -15.42 3.42 2.25
CA THR A 179 -14.36 2.42 2.40
C THR A 179 -13.29 2.66 1.34
N LEU A 180 -12.12 2.03 1.48
CA LEU A 180 -11.09 2.17 0.46
C LEU A 180 -11.57 1.66 -0.90
N LEU A 181 -12.21 0.50 -0.94
CA LEU A 181 -12.69 -0.09 -2.20
C LEU A 181 -13.77 0.77 -2.84
N GLU A 182 -14.75 1.28 -2.06
CA GLU A 182 -15.72 2.26 -2.57
C GLU A 182 -15.04 3.52 -3.14
N ALA A 183 -13.97 4.00 -2.49
CA ALA A 183 -13.23 5.18 -2.96
C ALA A 183 -12.47 4.91 -4.26
N LEU A 184 -11.89 3.72 -4.42
CA LEU A 184 -11.25 3.30 -5.67
C LEU A 184 -12.21 3.20 -6.85
N GLU A 185 -13.47 2.81 -6.61
CA GLU A 185 -14.51 2.74 -7.65
C GLU A 185 -14.97 4.12 -8.15
N LEU A 186 -14.63 5.21 -7.46
CA LEU A 186 -14.99 6.57 -7.88
C LEU A 186 -14.07 7.14 -8.96
N GLY A 187 -12.94 6.50 -9.24
CA GLY A 187 -11.95 6.94 -10.23
C GLY A 187 -11.48 5.82 -11.13
N GLU A 188 -10.84 6.20 -12.22
CA GLU A 188 -10.11 5.30 -13.11
C GLU A 188 -8.62 5.59 -12.95
N TYR A 189 -7.84 4.59 -12.60
CA TYR A 189 -6.41 4.73 -12.31
C TYR A 189 -5.59 3.82 -13.21
N GLY A 190 -4.51 4.36 -13.78
CA GLY A 190 -3.50 3.56 -14.48
C GLY A 190 -2.53 2.87 -13.53
N LYS A 191 -2.46 3.34 -12.26
CA LYS A 191 -1.56 2.79 -11.25
C LYS A 191 -2.19 2.83 -9.87
N VAL A 192 -1.97 1.79 -9.07
CA VAL A 192 -2.33 1.76 -7.64
C VAL A 192 -1.10 1.41 -6.82
N TYR A 193 -0.67 2.32 -5.96
CA TYR A 193 0.44 2.12 -5.01
C TYR A 193 -0.13 1.76 -3.64
N LEU A 194 0.01 0.50 -3.22
CA LEU A 194 -0.45 -0.01 -1.92
C LEU A 194 0.71 -0.08 -0.94
N SER A 195 0.59 0.62 0.20
CA SER A 195 1.58 0.63 1.29
C SER A 195 0.87 0.52 2.65
N LEU A 196 0.67 -0.70 3.12
CA LEU A 196 0.06 -1.04 4.42
C LEU A 196 0.83 -2.16 5.09
N GLY A 197 0.76 -2.25 6.42
CA GLY A 197 1.38 -3.35 7.18
C GLY A 197 2.09 -2.90 8.46
N VAL A 198 2.52 -1.65 8.57
CA VAL A 198 3.21 -1.17 9.79
C VAL A 198 2.27 -1.18 11.00
N ASN A 199 0.98 -0.93 10.81
CA ASN A 199 -0.03 -0.95 11.86
C ASN A 199 -0.38 -2.37 12.31
N GLU A 200 -0.02 -3.37 11.52
CA GLU A 200 -0.26 -4.79 11.77
C GLU A 200 0.92 -5.52 12.43
N LEU A 201 2.04 -4.84 12.68
CA LEU A 201 3.23 -5.48 13.28
C LEU A 201 2.98 -6.10 14.66
N GLY A 202 1.91 -5.70 15.35
CA GLY A 202 1.42 -6.35 16.58
C GLY A 202 0.50 -7.56 16.36
N TYR A 203 0.18 -7.88 15.10
CA TYR A 203 -0.68 -9.01 14.74
C TYR A 203 0.16 -10.23 14.40
N TYR A 204 0.27 -11.17 15.35
CA TYR A 204 1.17 -12.32 15.23
C TYR A 204 0.49 -13.53 14.56
N ASN A 205 -0.23 -13.29 13.47
CA ASN A 205 -0.76 -14.32 12.59
C ASN A 205 -0.32 -14.02 11.16
N ASP A 206 0.85 -14.48 10.80
CA ASP A 206 1.51 -14.21 9.53
C ASP A 206 0.71 -14.74 8.34
N GLU A 207 0.09 -15.91 8.47
CA GLU A 207 -0.79 -16.47 7.42
C GLU A 207 -2.03 -15.60 7.21
N GLY A 208 -2.66 -15.10 8.29
CA GLY A 208 -3.77 -14.17 8.17
C GLY A 208 -3.40 -12.85 7.52
N PHE A 209 -2.19 -12.34 7.78
CA PHE A 209 -1.66 -11.14 7.11
C PHE A 209 -1.43 -11.38 5.62
N TYR A 210 -0.79 -12.49 5.28
CA TYR A 210 -0.57 -12.90 3.89
C TYR A 210 -1.87 -13.02 3.11
N GLN A 211 -2.86 -13.73 3.66
CA GLN A 211 -4.17 -13.89 3.01
C GLN A 211 -4.88 -12.55 2.83
N ALA A 212 -4.84 -11.66 3.83
CA ALA A 212 -5.42 -10.33 3.71
C ALA A 212 -4.78 -9.48 2.61
N TYR A 213 -3.46 -9.64 2.38
CA TYR A 213 -2.77 -9.00 1.27
C TYR A 213 -3.23 -9.56 -0.08
N CYS A 214 -3.33 -10.88 -0.21
CA CYS A 214 -3.85 -11.52 -1.42
C CYS A 214 -5.27 -11.06 -1.73
N ASP A 215 -6.16 -11.06 -0.74
CA ASP A 215 -7.55 -10.62 -0.89
C ASP A 215 -7.64 -9.13 -1.27
N ALA A 216 -6.76 -8.29 -0.70
CA ALA A 216 -6.68 -6.87 -1.03
C ALA A 216 -6.25 -6.63 -2.48
N ILE A 217 -5.23 -7.36 -2.96
CA ILE A 217 -4.78 -7.28 -4.35
C ILE A 217 -5.90 -7.69 -5.30
N ASP A 218 -6.59 -8.80 -5.04
CA ASP A 218 -7.70 -9.28 -5.86
C ASP A 218 -8.85 -8.26 -5.90
N ALA A 219 -9.20 -7.66 -4.75
CA ALA A 219 -10.24 -6.64 -4.67
C ALA A 219 -9.85 -5.35 -5.42
N ILE A 220 -8.59 -4.90 -5.31
CA ILE A 220 -8.09 -3.74 -6.04
C ILE A 220 -8.11 -4.01 -7.55
N ARG A 221 -7.67 -5.18 -7.99
CA ARG A 221 -7.70 -5.55 -9.41
C ARG A 221 -9.13 -5.62 -9.95
N ALA A 222 -10.09 -6.10 -9.15
CA ALA A 222 -11.50 -6.12 -9.54
C ALA A 222 -12.07 -4.70 -9.74
N CYS A 223 -11.64 -3.72 -8.92
CA CYS A 223 -12.02 -2.31 -9.06
C CYS A 223 -11.28 -1.61 -10.21
N GLN A 224 -10.00 -1.98 -10.46
CA GLN A 224 -9.08 -1.30 -11.38
C GLN A 224 -8.36 -2.35 -12.26
N PRO A 225 -9.06 -2.99 -13.22
CA PRO A 225 -8.53 -4.12 -13.98
C PRO A 225 -7.34 -3.75 -14.87
N ASP A 226 -7.28 -2.51 -15.34
CA ASP A 226 -6.25 -2.02 -16.26
C ASP A 226 -5.11 -1.28 -15.55
N ALA A 227 -5.09 -1.26 -14.19
CA ALA A 227 -4.06 -0.60 -13.42
C ALA A 227 -2.85 -1.50 -13.15
N VAL A 228 -1.65 -0.93 -13.23
CA VAL A 228 -0.46 -1.52 -12.62
C VAL A 228 -0.55 -1.41 -11.10
N ILE A 229 -0.58 -2.53 -10.40
CA ILE A 229 -0.61 -2.56 -8.94
C ILE A 229 0.82 -2.70 -8.42
N TYR A 230 1.25 -1.74 -7.60
CA TYR A 230 2.54 -1.73 -6.93
C TYR A 230 2.35 -1.99 -5.44
N ILE A 231 2.94 -3.08 -4.93
CA ILE A 231 3.04 -3.35 -3.50
C ILE A 231 4.34 -2.74 -3.00
N GLN A 232 4.23 -1.73 -2.14
CA GLN A 232 5.38 -1.07 -1.56
C GLN A 232 5.77 -1.78 -0.27
N GLY A 233 6.94 -2.43 -0.26
CA GLY A 233 7.53 -3.03 0.94
C GLY A 233 7.66 -2.01 2.06
N LEU A 234 7.52 -2.46 3.31
CA LEU A 234 7.60 -1.61 4.49
C LEU A 234 9.01 -1.04 4.65
N ILE A 235 9.11 0.26 4.75
CA ILE A 235 10.34 0.98 5.09
C ILE A 235 10.75 0.57 6.53
N PRO A 236 12.04 0.35 6.82
CA PRO A 236 12.47 -0.04 8.16
C PRO A 236 12.07 0.97 9.23
N LEU A 237 12.13 0.54 10.48
CA LEU A 237 11.94 1.36 11.67
C LEU A 237 13.29 1.72 12.29
N ASN A 238 13.34 2.80 13.07
CA ASN A 238 14.40 3.00 14.05
C ASN A 238 13.87 2.59 15.43
N GLU A 239 14.16 1.36 15.84
CA GLU A 239 13.60 0.77 17.05
C GLU A 239 14.02 1.52 18.33
N SER A 240 15.24 2.07 18.36
CA SER A 240 15.72 2.87 19.51
C SER A 240 14.96 4.17 19.65
N VAL A 241 14.67 4.85 18.54
CA VAL A 241 13.86 6.07 18.50
C VAL A 241 12.39 5.77 18.83
N VAL A 242 11.84 4.65 18.31
CA VAL A 242 10.49 4.18 18.69
C VAL A 242 10.39 4.00 20.19
N ALA A 243 11.34 3.29 20.81
CA ALA A 243 11.35 3.06 22.25
C ALA A 243 11.50 4.36 23.05
N ALA A 244 12.40 5.26 22.63
CA ALA A 244 12.62 6.56 23.28
C ALA A 244 11.38 7.48 23.18
N SER A 245 10.59 7.34 22.12
CA SER A 245 9.34 8.09 21.92
C SER A 245 8.12 7.47 22.62
N GLY A 246 8.31 6.35 23.33
CA GLY A 246 7.23 5.63 24.01
C GLY A 246 6.35 4.81 23.06
N GLY A 247 6.86 4.47 21.88
CA GLY A 247 6.17 3.64 20.90
C GLY A 247 6.04 2.18 21.36
N PRO A 248 5.14 1.41 20.73
CA PRO A 248 4.89 0.03 21.11
C PRO A 248 6.10 -0.88 20.85
N SER A 249 6.34 -1.84 21.75
CA SER A 249 7.47 -2.79 21.65
C SER A 249 7.33 -3.82 20.54
N TYR A 250 6.14 -3.98 19.95
CA TYR A 250 5.93 -4.87 18.79
C TYR A 250 6.40 -4.25 17.47
N LEU A 251 6.74 -2.97 17.43
CA LEU A 251 7.30 -2.32 16.24
C LEU A 251 8.78 -2.70 16.11
N THR A 252 9.03 -3.84 15.45
CA THR A 252 10.37 -4.40 15.27
C THR A 252 10.68 -4.64 13.80
N ASN A 253 11.95 -4.43 13.40
CA ASN A 253 12.43 -4.75 12.07
C ASN A 253 12.49 -6.26 11.81
N GLU A 254 12.60 -7.09 12.86
CA GLU A 254 12.53 -8.54 12.72
C GLU A 254 11.17 -8.95 12.11
N HIS A 255 10.06 -8.55 12.72
CA HIS A 255 8.72 -8.87 12.22
C HIS A 255 8.38 -8.11 10.92
N LEU A 256 8.87 -6.88 10.78
CA LEU A 256 8.71 -6.10 9.56
C LEU A 256 9.32 -6.82 8.33
N ARG A 257 10.50 -7.44 8.49
CA ARG A 257 11.10 -8.25 7.40
C ARG A 257 10.28 -9.50 7.08
N VAL A 258 9.67 -10.13 8.08
CA VAL A 258 8.72 -11.25 7.84
C VAL A 258 7.56 -10.76 6.97
N TYR A 259 6.96 -9.63 7.32
CA TYR A 259 5.86 -9.04 6.54
C TYR A 259 6.28 -8.66 5.12
N ASN A 260 7.46 -8.06 4.94
CA ASN A 260 7.97 -7.77 3.59
C ASN A 260 8.13 -9.03 2.74
N GLY A 261 8.60 -10.13 3.33
CA GLY A 261 8.68 -11.42 2.64
C GLY A 261 7.29 -11.96 2.24
N LEU A 262 6.28 -11.80 3.10
CA LEU A 262 4.90 -12.20 2.80
C LEU A 262 4.25 -11.31 1.75
N MET A 263 4.52 -9.99 1.78
CA MET A 263 4.05 -9.04 0.76
C MET A 263 4.65 -9.33 -0.61
N GLN A 264 5.96 -9.64 -0.66
CA GLN A 264 6.62 -10.05 -1.89
C GLN A 264 6.06 -11.37 -2.43
N LYS A 265 5.83 -12.36 -1.55
CA LYS A 265 5.19 -13.62 -1.92
C LYS A 265 3.77 -13.41 -2.47
N ALA A 266 2.98 -12.51 -1.85
CA ALA A 266 1.65 -12.15 -2.34
C ALA A 266 1.73 -11.46 -3.72
N ALA A 267 2.71 -10.57 -3.91
CA ALA A 267 2.94 -9.91 -5.19
C ALA A 267 3.31 -10.91 -6.30
N GLU A 268 4.16 -11.89 -6.01
CA GLU A 268 4.51 -12.98 -6.93
C GLU A 268 3.27 -13.82 -7.30
N GLU A 269 2.52 -14.30 -6.30
CA GLU A 269 1.34 -15.14 -6.51
C GLU A 269 0.26 -14.43 -7.31
N LYS A 270 0.04 -13.14 -7.01
CA LYS A 270 -0.98 -12.32 -7.68
C LYS A 270 -0.49 -11.61 -8.94
N GLN A 271 0.77 -11.84 -9.32
CA GLN A 271 1.40 -11.23 -10.49
C GLN A 271 1.25 -9.69 -10.50
N VAL A 272 1.67 -9.05 -9.42
CA VAL A 272 1.77 -7.59 -9.28
C VAL A 272 3.18 -7.18 -8.92
N VAL A 273 3.50 -5.91 -9.07
CA VAL A 273 4.86 -5.39 -8.88
C VAL A 273 5.17 -5.23 -7.41
N PHE A 274 6.31 -5.75 -6.92
CA PHE A 274 6.82 -5.47 -5.58
C PHE A 274 7.95 -4.43 -5.63
N LEU A 275 7.91 -3.44 -4.74
CA LEU A 275 8.91 -2.38 -4.58
C LEU A 275 9.64 -2.55 -3.25
N ASP A 276 10.95 -2.77 -3.29
CA ASP A 276 11.77 -2.98 -2.08
C ASP A 276 12.21 -1.66 -1.45
N LEU A 277 11.29 -1.00 -0.76
CA LEU A 277 11.61 0.19 0.02
C LEU A 277 12.44 -0.12 1.27
N TYR A 278 12.44 -1.37 1.73
CA TYR A 278 13.27 -1.74 2.88
C TYR A 278 14.74 -1.56 2.58
N SER A 279 15.22 -2.14 1.49
CA SER A 279 16.64 -2.04 1.09
C SER A 279 17.06 -0.63 0.75
N GLU A 280 16.16 0.20 0.19
CA GLU A 280 16.43 1.61 -0.11
C GLU A 280 16.70 2.44 1.15
N PHE A 281 16.01 2.14 2.26
CA PHE A 281 16.06 2.97 3.47
C PHE A 281 16.87 2.36 4.63
N ALA A 282 17.23 1.08 4.55
CA ALA A 282 17.96 0.40 5.61
C ALA A 282 19.42 0.86 5.63
N ASN A 283 19.90 1.26 6.82
CA ASN A 283 21.32 1.43 7.06
C ASN A 283 22.03 0.06 7.16
N GLU A 284 23.33 0.07 7.41
CA GLU A 284 24.15 -1.14 7.55
C GLU A 284 23.70 -2.10 8.66
N ASN A 285 22.89 -1.63 9.62
CA ASN A 285 22.30 -2.43 10.69
C ASN A 285 20.90 -2.94 10.34
N GLY A 286 20.36 -2.62 9.16
CA GLY A 286 19.00 -2.98 8.75
C GLY A 286 17.92 -2.13 9.41
N GLU A 287 18.25 -0.93 9.87
CA GLU A 287 17.35 0.00 10.53
C GLU A 287 17.21 1.31 9.74
N LEU A 288 16.10 2.02 9.95
CA LEU A 288 15.95 3.39 9.48
C LEU A 288 17.00 4.29 10.18
N PRO A 289 17.75 5.14 9.46
CA PRO A 289 18.67 6.10 10.08
C PRO A 289 17.95 6.99 11.12
N GLU A 290 18.60 7.28 12.25
CA GLU A 290 18.01 8.09 13.34
C GLU A 290 17.55 9.47 12.85
N GLU A 291 18.34 10.08 11.97
CA GLU A 291 18.02 11.38 11.38
C GLU A 291 16.80 11.37 10.45
N ALA A 292 16.37 10.19 9.96
CA ALA A 292 15.25 10.05 9.04
C ALA A 292 13.88 10.24 9.69
N SER A 293 13.79 10.05 11.01
CA SER A 293 12.51 10.07 11.73
C SER A 293 12.65 10.79 13.06
N LYS A 294 11.52 11.28 13.60
CA LYS A 294 11.46 11.83 14.97
C LYS A 294 10.92 10.83 15.98
N ASP A 295 10.14 9.87 15.52
CA ASP A 295 9.48 8.86 16.33
C ASP A 295 9.87 7.42 15.94
N GLY A 296 10.80 7.29 14.98
CA GLY A 296 11.29 6.01 14.49
C GLY A 296 10.40 5.34 13.45
N VAL A 297 9.24 5.95 13.10
CA VAL A 297 8.25 5.39 12.17
C VAL A 297 7.99 6.32 10.99
N HIS A 298 7.66 7.58 11.25
CA HIS A 298 7.26 8.56 10.24
C HIS A 298 8.47 9.29 9.66
N LEU A 299 8.56 9.35 8.34
CA LEU A 299 9.69 9.96 7.64
C LEU A 299 9.65 11.49 7.67
N LYS A 300 10.84 12.09 7.81
CA LYS A 300 11.03 13.51 7.54
C LYS A 300 11.01 13.80 6.03
N SER A 301 10.80 15.08 5.67
CA SER A 301 10.64 15.54 4.29
C SER A 301 11.72 15.05 3.33
N ASP A 302 12.99 15.07 3.73
CA ASP A 302 14.08 14.68 2.82
C ASP A 302 14.03 13.18 2.50
N TYR A 303 13.60 12.36 3.44
CA TYR A 303 13.38 10.93 3.22
C TYR A 303 12.08 10.63 2.45
N CYS A 304 11.06 11.48 2.57
CA CYS A 304 9.90 11.41 1.66
C CYS A 304 10.30 11.73 0.21
N LYS A 305 11.22 12.68 -0.01
CA LYS A 305 11.77 12.97 -1.35
C LYS A 305 12.59 11.80 -1.89
N GLN A 306 13.41 11.16 -1.04
CA GLN A 306 14.15 9.95 -1.42
C GLN A 306 13.18 8.84 -1.84
N TRP A 307 12.07 8.66 -1.12
CA TRP A 307 11.02 7.74 -1.51
C TRP A 307 10.46 8.04 -2.92
N LEU A 308 10.18 9.31 -3.21
CA LEU A 308 9.73 9.73 -4.54
C LEU A 308 10.77 9.42 -5.63
N GLU A 309 12.06 9.72 -5.37
CA GLU A 309 13.13 9.41 -6.34
C GLU A 309 13.24 7.90 -6.58
N TYR A 310 13.07 7.06 -5.54
CA TYR A 310 12.99 5.61 -5.71
C TYR A 310 11.82 5.22 -6.62
N LEU A 311 10.60 5.73 -6.39
CA LEU A 311 9.44 5.40 -7.23
C LEU A 311 9.64 5.81 -8.68
N LYS A 312 10.33 6.91 -8.95
CA LYS A 312 10.59 7.41 -10.31
C LYS A 312 11.49 6.50 -11.15
N VAL A 313 12.31 5.69 -10.52
CA VAL A 313 13.24 4.78 -11.21
C VAL A 313 12.88 3.30 -11.05
N HIS A 314 11.68 3.00 -10.54
CA HIS A 314 11.18 1.63 -10.40
C HIS A 314 9.76 1.54 -10.97
N THR A 315 9.64 1.81 -12.28
CA THR A 315 8.37 1.81 -13.00
C THR A 315 8.30 0.65 -13.98
N VAL A 316 7.10 0.11 -14.20
CA VAL A 316 6.85 -0.99 -15.13
C VAL A 316 5.59 -0.66 -15.92
N ASP A 317 5.62 -0.86 -17.24
CA ASP A 317 4.46 -0.67 -18.11
C ASP A 317 3.51 -1.86 -18.00
N PHE A 318 2.20 -1.60 -18.15
CA PHE A 318 1.15 -2.62 -18.06
C PHE A 318 1.37 -3.75 -19.09
N GLU A 319 1.73 -3.40 -20.33
CA GLU A 319 1.97 -4.37 -21.42
C GLU A 319 3.20 -5.25 -21.15
N THR A 320 4.15 -4.78 -20.34
CA THR A 320 5.31 -5.60 -19.90
C THR A 320 4.87 -6.67 -18.93
N LEU A 321 3.93 -6.34 -18.04
CA LEU A 321 3.39 -7.26 -17.03
C LEU A 321 2.40 -8.25 -17.67
N TYR A 322 1.53 -7.75 -18.54
CA TYR A 322 0.39 -8.48 -19.10
C TYR A 322 0.36 -8.33 -20.62
N PRO A 323 1.23 -9.06 -21.38
CA PRO A 323 1.23 -9.02 -22.84
C PRO A 323 -0.13 -9.46 -23.42
N GLU A 324 -0.53 -8.87 -24.56
CA GLU A 324 -1.78 -9.24 -25.23
C GLU A 324 -1.86 -10.76 -25.48
N GLY A 325 -2.89 -11.40 -24.97
CA GLY A 325 -3.13 -12.86 -25.09
C GLY A 325 -2.98 -13.61 -23.77
N THR A 326 -2.58 -12.98 -22.68
CA THR A 326 -2.62 -13.54 -21.33
C THR A 326 -4.04 -13.33 -20.78
N GLU A 327 -4.82 -14.41 -20.59
CA GLU A 327 -6.09 -14.32 -19.85
C GLU A 327 -5.75 -14.08 -18.36
N THR A 328 -6.13 -12.92 -17.83
CA THR A 328 -5.97 -12.54 -16.41
C THR A 328 -7.07 -13.12 -15.54
#